data_28540fcfaa9f0b2b2478a7e6e3e3f362
#
_entry.id   28540fcfaa9f0b2b2478a7e6e3e3f362
#
_cell.length_a   1.000
_cell.length_b   1.000
_cell.length_c   1.000
_cell.angle_alpha   90.00
_cell.angle_beta   90.00
_cell.angle_gamma   90.00
#
_symmetry.space_group_name_H-M   'P 1'
#
loop_
_entity.id
_entity.type
_entity.pdbx_description
1 polymer ?
#
loop_
_entity_poly.entity_id
_entity_poly.type
_entity_poly.pdbx_seq_one_letter_code
_entity_poly.pdbx_strand_id
1 'polypeptide(L)'
;MTSAKRQAANQTNAHRSTGPKTEQGKRRSSINAIRHGLTIPVQTTLWAPLLQPIDTLLESEGIMQPEARTLALSILNYERNLQYQRQRYLASQQHPQPKPRQATRYLKNAAFQLFTQCKALKP
;
A
#
# COMPACT_ATOMS: atom_id res chain seq x y z
N MET A 1 -22.92 -11.00 3.39
CA MET A 1 -23.44 -9.87 4.19
C MET A 1 -23.28 -10.15 5.68
N THR A 2 -22.76 -9.20 6.42
CA THR A 2 -22.69 -9.34 7.89
C THR A 2 -24.05 -8.99 8.47
N SER A 3 -24.64 -9.85 9.32
CA SER A 3 -25.93 -9.59 9.94
C SER A 3 -25.90 -8.31 10.79
N ALA A 4 -27.05 -7.58 10.87
CA ALA A 4 -27.17 -6.36 11.67
C ALA A 4 -26.73 -6.56 13.13
N LYS A 5 -27.03 -7.73 13.70
CA LYS A 5 -26.59 -8.14 15.06
C LYS A 5 -25.06 -8.18 15.20
N ARG A 6 -24.36 -8.66 14.15
CA ARG A 6 -22.88 -8.72 14.15
C ARG A 6 -22.25 -7.35 13.96
N GLN A 7 -22.89 -6.47 13.18
CA GLN A 7 -22.46 -5.09 13.03
C GLN A 7 -22.60 -4.31 14.35
N ALA A 8 -23.74 -4.44 15.03
CA ALA A 8 -23.96 -3.81 16.33
C ALA A 8 -22.95 -4.30 17.39
N ALA A 9 -22.70 -5.62 17.44
CA ALA A 9 -21.68 -6.18 18.34
C ALA A 9 -20.27 -5.65 18.02
N ASN A 10 -19.90 -5.55 16.75
CA ASN A 10 -18.60 -5.01 16.33
C ASN A 10 -18.45 -3.53 16.68
N GLN A 11 -19.49 -2.72 16.50
CA GLN A 11 -19.50 -1.31 16.92
C GLN A 11 -19.34 -1.18 18.44
N THR A 12 -20.08 -1.97 19.22
CA THR A 12 -19.96 -1.98 20.68
C THR A 12 -18.56 -2.37 21.14
N ASN A 13 -17.96 -3.38 20.51
CA ASN A 13 -16.61 -3.81 20.80
C ASN A 13 -15.56 -2.75 20.41
N ALA A 14 -15.76 -2.09 19.28
CA ALA A 14 -14.89 -0.99 18.84
C ALA A 14 -14.89 0.18 19.84
N HIS A 15 -16.06 0.57 20.36
CA HIS A 15 -16.18 1.59 21.39
C HIS A 15 -15.52 1.19 22.73
N ARG A 16 -15.51 -0.08 23.05
CA ARG A 16 -14.85 -0.62 24.26
C ARG A 16 -13.35 -0.82 24.07
N SER A 17 -12.89 -0.95 22.83
CA SER A 17 -11.48 -1.16 22.53
C SER A 17 -10.72 0.15 22.60
N THR A 18 -9.99 0.36 23.67
CA THR A 18 -9.15 1.57 23.85
C THR A 18 -7.76 1.45 23.21
N GLY A 19 -7.50 0.35 22.50
CA GLY A 19 -6.17 0.08 21.96
C GLY A 19 -5.10 -0.17 23.04
N PRO A 20 -3.83 -0.33 22.64
CA PRO A 20 -2.75 -0.55 23.59
C PRO A 20 -2.45 0.75 24.36
N LYS A 21 -2.43 0.64 25.70
CA LYS A 21 -2.18 1.78 26.61
C LYS A 21 -0.70 1.98 26.94
N THR A 22 0.12 0.93 26.87
CA THR A 22 1.55 0.99 27.15
C THR A 22 2.37 1.32 25.88
N GLU A 23 3.51 1.98 26.04
CA GLU A 23 4.43 2.26 24.94
C GLU A 23 4.87 0.97 24.21
N GLN A 24 5.16 -0.09 24.96
CA GLN A 24 5.50 -1.38 24.38
C GLN A 24 4.33 -1.98 23.59
N GLY A 25 3.10 -1.86 24.07
CA GLY A 25 1.88 -2.30 23.37
C GLY A 25 1.64 -1.49 22.11
N LYS A 26 1.84 -0.17 22.14
CA LYS A 26 1.74 0.72 20.96
C LYS A 26 2.78 0.35 19.92
N ARG A 27 4.04 0.10 20.31
CA ARG A 27 5.11 -0.35 19.41
C ARG A 27 4.78 -1.69 18.76
N ARG A 28 4.29 -2.68 19.52
CA ARG A 28 3.86 -3.97 18.97
C ARG A 28 2.71 -3.82 17.98
N SER A 29 1.71 -3.02 18.32
CA SER A 29 0.58 -2.74 17.43
C SER A 29 1.02 -2.03 16.15
N SER A 30 1.93 -1.06 16.27
CA SER A 30 2.52 -0.36 15.13
C SER A 30 3.31 -1.31 14.22
N ILE A 31 4.16 -2.17 14.77
CA ILE A 31 4.90 -3.18 14.01
C ILE A 31 3.95 -4.14 13.29
N ASN A 32 2.87 -4.56 13.95
CA ASN A 32 1.86 -5.42 13.33
C ASN A 32 1.12 -4.70 12.18
N ALA A 33 0.83 -3.41 12.34
CA ALA A 33 0.23 -2.59 11.27
C ALA A 33 1.18 -2.39 10.08
N ILE A 34 2.50 -2.32 10.34
CA ILE A 34 3.55 -2.14 9.33
C ILE A 34 4.03 -3.47 8.73
N ARG A 35 3.38 -4.57 9.03
CA ARG A 35 3.82 -5.94 8.70
C ARG A 35 4.33 -6.13 7.27
N HIS A 36 3.84 -5.35 6.32
CA HIS A 36 4.21 -5.42 4.92
C HIS A 36 4.85 -4.13 4.39
N GLY A 37 4.81 -3.04 5.15
CA GLY A 37 5.28 -1.72 4.70
C GLY A 37 4.49 -1.12 3.52
N LEU A 38 3.52 -1.86 2.96
CA LEU A 38 2.80 -1.46 1.76
C LEU A 38 1.74 -0.37 2.00
N THR A 39 1.35 -0.16 3.25
CA THR A 39 0.43 0.90 3.67
C THR A 39 1.13 2.22 3.99
N ILE A 40 2.46 2.19 4.12
CA ILE A 40 3.26 3.39 4.37
C ILE A 40 3.34 4.22 3.08
N PRO A 41 3.11 5.54 3.12
CA PRO A 41 3.28 6.38 1.95
C PRO A 41 4.68 6.24 1.34
N VAL A 42 4.79 6.17 0.02
CA VAL A 42 6.08 5.99 -0.71
C VAL A 42 7.09 7.06 -0.31
N GLN A 43 6.63 8.29 -0.09
CA GLN A 43 7.45 9.45 0.26
C GLN A 43 8.24 9.28 1.56
N THR A 44 7.79 8.40 2.45
CA THR A 44 8.40 8.14 3.75
C THR A 44 9.22 6.84 3.79
N THR A 45 9.44 6.23 2.64
CA THR A 45 10.16 4.95 2.49
C THR A 45 11.51 5.16 1.81
N LEU A 46 12.30 4.08 1.73
CA LEU A 46 13.54 4.05 0.96
C LEU A 46 13.35 4.29 -0.55
N TRP A 47 12.10 4.29 -1.02
CA TRP A 47 11.74 4.58 -2.42
C TRP A 47 11.60 6.08 -2.69
N ALA A 48 11.52 6.91 -1.65
CA ALA A 48 11.36 8.36 -1.78
C ALA A 48 12.39 9.03 -2.71
N PRO A 49 13.69 8.66 -2.70
CA PRO A 49 14.68 9.25 -3.60
C PRO A 49 14.42 9.03 -5.09
N LEU A 50 13.63 7.99 -5.44
CA LEU A 50 13.29 7.68 -6.82
C LEU A 50 12.18 8.58 -7.39
N LEU A 51 11.48 9.33 -6.55
CA LEU A 51 10.38 10.21 -6.98
C LEU A 51 10.88 11.31 -7.91
N GLN A 52 11.93 12.01 -7.53
CA GLN A 52 12.45 13.13 -8.33
C GLN A 52 12.93 12.74 -9.73
N PRO A 53 13.73 11.67 -9.90
CA PRO A 53 14.09 11.19 -11.23
C PRO A 53 12.89 10.81 -12.11
N ILE A 54 11.87 10.19 -11.53
CA ILE A 54 10.65 9.81 -12.27
C ILE A 54 9.83 11.05 -12.62
N ASP A 55 9.67 12.01 -11.70
CA ASP A 55 9.01 13.29 -11.99
C ASP A 55 9.68 13.98 -13.19
N THR A 56 11.02 14.11 -13.15
CA THR A 56 11.80 14.75 -14.22
C THR A 56 11.63 14.03 -15.55
N LEU A 57 11.63 12.71 -15.55
CA LEU A 57 11.40 11.91 -16.75
C LEU A 57 9.99 12.17 -17.33
N LEU A 58 8.96 12.14 -16.48
CA LEU A 58 7.58 12.38 -16.90
C LEU A 58 7.38 13.80 -17.43
N GLU A 59 8.02 14.80 -16.83
CA GLU A 59 8.01 16.18 -17.31
C GLU A 59 8.69 16.30 -18.68
N SER A 60 9.79 15.58 -18.92
CA SER A 60 10.45 15.54 -20.22
C SER A 60 9.59 14.91 -21.31
N GLU A 61 8.66 14.03 -20.95
CA GLU A 61 7.65 13.44 -21.84
C GLU A 61 6.39 14.31 -21.98
N GLY A 62 6.39 15.51 -21.41
CA GLY A 62 5.31 16.49 -21.55
C GLY A 62 4.19 16.36 -20.49
N ILE A 63 4.38 15.54 -19.47
CA ILE A 63 3.42 15.43 -18.35
C ILE A 63 3.79 16.46 -17.30
N MET A 64 2.97 17.48 -17.17
CA MET A 64 3.24 18.60 -16.24
C MET A 64 2.83 18.27 -14.80
N GLN A 65 3.29 19.07 -13.84
CA GLN A 65 2.83 19.03 -12.46
C GLN A 65 1.39 19.58 -12.36
N PRO A 66 0.51 19.03 -11.47
CA PRO A 66 0.80 17.99 -10.45
C PRO A 66 0.64 16.54 -10.94
N GLU A 67 0.24 16.34 -12.21
CA GLU A 67 -0.05 15.01 -12.77
C GLU A 67 1.20 14.12 -12.79
N ALA A 68 2.36 14.68 -13.14
CA ALA A 68 3.64 13.96 -13.14
C ALA A 68 3.93 13.36 -11.77
N ARG A 69 3.78 14.15 -10.71
CA ARG A 69 3.99 13.69 -9.32
C ARG A 69 3.01 12.60 -8.91
N THR A 70 1.74 12.76 -9.27
CA THR A 70 0.69 11.77 -8.97
C THR A 70 0.97 10.45 -9.67
N LEU A 71 1.39 10.52 -10.92
CA LEU A 71 1.76 9.34 -11.71
C LEU A 71 3.02 8.67 -11.15
N ALA A 72 4.06 9.44 -10.82
CA ALA A 72 5.29 8.92 -10.21
C ALA A 72 5.02 8.15 -8.92
N LEU A 73 4.17 8.69 -8.04
CA LEU A 73 3.73 8.01 -6.81
C LEU A 73 3.01 6.70 -7.11
N SER A 74 2.13 6.70 -8.10
CA SER A 74 1.38 5.50 -8.51
C SER A 74 2.29 4.43 -9.09
N ILE A 75 3.27 4.81 -9.90
CA ILE A 75 4.30 3.91 -10.48
C ILE A 75 5.10 3.27 -9.35
N LEU A 76 5.65 4.06 -8.44
CA LEU A 76 6.47 3.54 -7.34
C LEU A 76 5.67 2.67 -6.39
N ASN A 77 4.42 3.04 -6.10
CA ASN A 77 3.56 2.23 -5.27
C ASN A 77 3.26 0.87 -5.92
N TYR A 78 3.00 0.84 -7.22
CA TYR A 78 2.80 -0.39 -7.97
C TYR A 78 4.07 -1.27 -7.96
N GLU A 79 5.23 -0.71 -8.30
CA GLU A 79 6.51 -1.43 -8.32
C GLU A 79 6.86 -2.01 -6.95
N ARG A 80 6.66 -1.26 -5.88
CA ARG A 80 6.87 -1.73 -4.51
C ARG A 80 5.99 -2.93 -4.17
N ASN A 81 4.73 -2.88 -4.54
CA ASN A 81 3.80 -3.99 -4.34
C ASN A 81 4.20 -5.22 -5.17
N LEU A 82 4.61 -5.00 -6.42
CA LEU A 82 5.05 -6.06 -7.30
C LEU A 82 6.35 -6.73 -6.79
N GLN A 83 7.31 -5.94 -6.33
CA GLN A 83 8.54 -6.43 -5.72
C GLN A 83 8.26 -7.29 -4.48
N TYR A 84 7.36 -6.83 -3.61
CA TYR A 84 6.93 -7.60 -2.45
C TYR A 84 6.32 -8.95 -2.84
N GLN A 85 5.47 -8.99 -3.86
CA GLN A 85 4.89 -10.23 -4.36
C GLN A 85 5.95 -11.19 -4.94
N ARG A 86 6.92 -10.65 -5.69
CA ARG A 86 8.04 -11.44 -6.23
C ARG A 86 8.88 -12.06 -5.12
N GLN A 87 9.25 -11.27 -4.12
CA GLN A 87 10.03 -11.76 -2.97
C GLN A 87 9.28 -12.86 -2.21
N ARG A 88 7.99 -12.70 -2.00
CA ARG A 88 7.16 -13.73 -1.36
C ARG A 88 7.04 -14.98 -2.19
N TYR A 89 6.90 -14.86 -3.49
CA TYR A 89 6.86 -16.01 -4.38
C TYR A 89 8.15 -16.81 -4.29
N LEU A 90 9.30 -16.15 -4.34
CA LEU A 90 10.61 -16.79 -4.20
C LEU A 90 10.77 -17.46 -2.83
N ALA A 91 10.37 -16.80 -1.76
CA ALA A 91 10.40 -17.37 -0.41
C ALA A 91 9.47 -18.60 -0.28
N SER A 92 8.31 -18.61 -0.95
CA SER A 92 7.37 -19.72 -0.93
C SER A 92 7.87 -20.97 -1.66
N GLN A 93 8.84 -20.83 -2.56
CA GLN A 93 9.51 -21.96 -3.21
C GLN A 93 10.35 -22.76 -2.21
N GLN A 94 10.90 -22.10 -1.20
CA GLN A 94 11.72 -22.73 -0.17
C GLN A 94 10.90 -23.25 1.02
N HIS A 95 9.87 -22.49 1.41
CA HIS A 95 8.98 -22.85 2.51
C HIS A 95 7.53 -22.45 2.17
N PRO A 96 6.60 -23.43 2.06
CA PRO A 96 5.19 -23.12 1.79
C PRO A 96 4.62 -22.17 2.84
N GLN A 97 4.29 -20.96 2.42
CA GLN A 97 3.66 -19.95 3.27
C GLN A 97 2.22 -19.71 2.81
N PRO A 98 1.27 -19.51 3.73
CA PRO A 98 -0.09 -19.16 3.35
C PRO A 98 -0.09 -17.87 2.53
N LYS A 99 -0.82 -17.86 1.41
CA LYS A 99 -0.94 -16.68 0.54
C LYS A 99 -1.58 -15.53 1.34
N PRO A 100 -0.93 -14.39 1.49
CA PRO A 100 -1.53 -13.27 2.21
C PRO A 100 -2.57 -12.61 1.32
N ARG A 101 -3.83 -12.82 1.63
CA ARG A 101 -4.97 -12.20 0.95
C ARG A 101 -4.84 -10.67 0.87
N GLN A 102 -4.29 -10.05 1.91
CA GLN A 102 -4.10 -8.62 2.00
C GLN A 102 -3.06 -8.08 0.99
N ALA A 103 -1.91 -8.74 0.84
CA ALA A 103 -0.87 -8.30 -0.09
C ALA A 103 -1.35 -8.36 -1.55
N THR A 104 -2.14 -9.37 -1.93
CA THR A 104 -2.77 -9.45 -3.25
C THR A 104 -3.76 -8.30 -3.46
N ARG A 105 -4.52 -7.93 -2.43
CA ARG A 105 -5.45 -6.80 -2.47
C ARG A 105 -4.70 -5.47 -2.67
N TYR A 106 -3.59 -5.26 -1.98
CA TYR A 106 -2.77 -4.05 -2.15
C TYR A 106 -2.21 -3.93 -3.56
N LEU A 107 -1.71 -5.03 -4.14
CA LEU A 107 -1.24 -5.02 -5.52
C LEU A 107 -2.35 -4.68 -6.51
N LYS A 108 -3.53 -5.28 -6.36
CA LYS A 108 -4.70 -4.97 -7.20
C LYS A 108 -5.10 -3.50 -7.11
N ASN A 109 -5.14 -2.95 -5.90
CA ASN A 109 -5.47 -1.55 -5.68
C ASN A 109 -4.42 -0.62 -6.31
N ALA A 110 -3.12 -0.93 -6.15
CA ALA A 110 -2.05 -0.15 -6.75
C ALA A 110 -2.08 -0.19 -8.28
N ALA A 111 -2.33 -1.36 -8.87
CA ALA A 111 -2.51 -1.52 -10.31
C ALA A 111 -3.71 -0.73 -10.83
N PHE A 112 -4.83 -0.75 -10.11
CA PHE A 112 -6.02 0.01 -10.47
C PHE A 112 -5.78 1.53 -10.41
N GLN A 113 -5.09 2.01 -9.38
CA GLN A 113 -4.73 3.42 -9.26
C GLN A 113 -3.82 3.86 -10.41
N LEU A 114 -2.77 3.10 -10.71
CA LEU A 114 -1.86 3.38 -11.82
C LEU A 114 -2.62 3.42 -13.15
N PHE A 115 -3.46 2.43 -13.42
CA PHE A 115 -4.28 2.38 -14.63
C PHE A 115 -5.20 3.59 -14.77
N THR A 116 -5.83 4.01 -13.67
CA THR A 116 -6.72 5.18 -13.63
C THR A 116 -5.95 6.46 -13.95
N GLN A 117 -4.76 6.64 -13.39
CA GLN A 117 -3.90 7.79 -13.68
C GLN A 117 -3.47 7.80 -15.16
N CYS A 118 -3.05 6.66 -15.69
CA CYS A 118 -2.68 6.55 -17.12
C CYS A 118 -3.86 6.87 -18.05
N LYS A 119 -5.08 6.49 -17.68
CA LYS A 119 -6.28 6.84 -18.46
C LYS A 119 -6.59 8.34 -18.45
N ALA A 120 -6.37 9.00 -17.33
CA ALA A 120 -6.62 10.43 -17.19
C ALA A 120 -5.68 11.29 -18.07
N LEU A 121 -4.51 10.74 -18.44
CA LEU A 121 -3.52 11.41 -19.28
C LEU A 121 -3.75 11.25 -20.80
N LYS A 122 -4.75 10.45 -21.19
CA LYS A 122 -5.10 10.35 -22.62
C LYS A 122 -5.79 11.62 -23.08
N PRO A 123 -5.31 12.25 -24.16
CA PRO A 123 -5.98 13.40 -24.77
C PRO A 123 -7.37 13.04 -25.31
#